data_0dcfcbae5b076633a37c4f97fbccb915
#
_entry.id   0dcfcbae5b076633a37c4f97fbccb915
#
_cell.length_a   1.000
_cell.length_b   1.000
_cell.length_c   1.000
_cell.angle_alpha   90.00
_cell.angle_beta   90.00
_cell.angle_gamma   90.00
#
_symmetry.space_group_name_H-M   'P 1'
#
loop_
_entity.id
_entity.type
_entity.pdbx_description
1 polymer ?
#
loop_
_entity_poly.entity_id
_entity_poly.type
_entity_poly.pdbx_seq_one_letter_code
_entity_poly.pdbx_strand_id
1 'polypeptide(L)'
;MSSIAIGMYDDATNGLIADDKSNLQTLSKRDAEVNRQYFLLVRLIRSTLVDKRLANAFNLENIDVLDYRVAANLLENTGDSIVELSDFIYNSSLSKEQYKKIHAVVKDFNQLAENQLMLLQNLIDF
;
A
#
# COMPACT_ATOMS: atom_id res chain seq x y z
N MET A 1 1.17 -2.33 7.83
CA MET A 1 1.49 -2.02 6.41
C MET A 1 0.23 -1.74 5.60
N SER A 2 -0.69 -2.67 5.45
CA SER A 2 -1.88 -2.53 4.58
C SER A 2 -2.72 -1.30 4.90
N SER A 3 -3.06 -1.05 6.16
CA SER A 3 -3.84 0.14 6.55
C SER A 3 -3.16 1.47 6.24
N ILE A 4 -1.83 1.52 6.31
CA ILE A 4 -1.06 2.71 5.94
C ILE A 4 -1.10 2.90 4.41
N ALA A 5 -0.87 1.84 3.63
CA ALA A 5 -0.92 1.89 2.17
C ALA A 5 -2.32 2.28 1.66
N ILE A 6 -3.39 1.74 2.25
CA ILE A 6 -4.78 2.11 1.93
C ILE A 6 -5.00 3.62 2.18
N GLY A 7 -4.65 4.10 3.38
CA GLY A 7 -4.79 5.51 3.70
C GLY A 7 -3.93 6.44 2.82
N MET A 8 -2.75 6.00 2.39
CA MET A 8 -1.94 6.74 1.41
C MET A 8 -2.62 6.81 0.04
N TYR A 9 -3.20 5.70 -0.40
CA TYR A 9 -3.93 5.64 -1.66
C TYR A 9 -5.17 6.55 -1.65
N ASP A 10 -5.96 6.53 -0.57
CA ASP A 10 -7.12 7.40 -0.40
C ASP A 10 -6.72 8.88 -0.45
N ASP A 11 -5.63 9.26 0.22
CA ASP A 11 -5.16 10.65 0.22
C ASP A 11 -4.65 11.08 -1.17
N ALA A 12 -3.94 10.20 -1.88
CA ALA A 12 -3.46 10.47 -3.24
C ALA A 12 -4.64 10.69 -4.21
N THR A 13 -5.63 9.81 -4.15
CA THR A 13 -6.81 9.88 -5.03
C THR A 13 -7.74 11.03 -4.69
N ASN A 14 -7.91 11.34 -3.40
CA ASN A 14 -8.66 12.52 -2.96
C ASN A 14 -7.96 13.81 -3.40
N GLY A 15 -6.62 13.85 -3.37
CA GLY A 15 -5.85 14.96 -3.93
C GLY A 15 -6.13 15.22 -5.40
N LEU A 16 -6.32 14.13 -6.18
CA LEU A 16 -6.69 14.22 -7.59
C LEU A 16 -8.15 14.63 -7.80
N ILE A 17 -9.08 14.02 -7.04
CA ILE A 17 -10.53 14.21 -7.19
C ILE A 17 -10.99 15.59 -6.71
N ALA A 18 -10.50 16.03 -5.55
CA ALA A 18 -10.91 17.27 -4.90
C ALA A 18 -10.07 18.48 -5.30
N ASP A 19 -9.05 18.29 -6.15
CA ASP A 19 -8.01 19.30 -6.45
C ASP A 19 -7.33 19.84 -5.18
N ASP A 20 -7.26 18.99 -4.14
CA ASP A 20 -6.63 19.31 -2.86
C ASP A 20 -5.29 18.58 -2.73
N LYS A 21 -4.21 19.31 -2.96
CA LYS A 21 -2.85 18.80 -2.91
C LYS A 21 -2.19 18.89 -1.53
N SER A 22 -2.92 19.31 -0.51
CA SER A 22 -2.37 19.59 0.82
C SER A 22 -1.76 18.36 1.49
N ASN A 23 -2.36 17.18 1.31
CA ASN A 23 -1.92 15.94 1.92
C ASN A 23 -0.86 15.18 1.12
N LEU A 24 -0.66 15.53 -0.16
CA LEU A 24 0.25 14.78 -1.04
C LEU A 24 1.71 14.81 -0.56
N GLN A 25 2.15 15.94 0.02
CA GLN A 25 3.50 16.09 0.54
C GLN A 25 3.80 15.21 1.77
N THR A 26 2.77 14.71 2.45
CA THR A 26 2.94 13.85 3.62
C THR A 26 3.10 12.37 3.25
N LEU A 27 2.80 12.00 2.01
CA LEU A 27 2.78 10.61 1.56
C LEU A 27 4.17 9.96 1.61
N SER A 28 5.22 10.66 1.22
CA SER A 28 6.59 10.15 1.32
C SER A 28 7.05 9.86 2.77
N LYS A 29 6.52 10.59 3.76
CA LYS A 29 6.79 10.28 5.17
C LYS A 29 6.06 9.02 5.63
N ARG A 30 4.84 8.80 5.13
CA ARG A 30 4.06 7.59 5.43
C ARG A 30 4.64 6.37 4.73
N ASP A 31 5.17 6.55 3.53
CA ASP A 31 5.91 5.51 2.82
C ASP A 31 7.17 5.07 3.59
N ALA A 32 7.91 5.99 4.17
CA ALA A 32 9.03 5.64 5.06
C ALA A 32 8.60 4.73 6.23
N GLU A 33 7.37 4.85 6.72
CA GLU A 33 6.81 3.94 7.73
C GLU A 33 6.47 2.57 7.13
N VAL A 34 5.91 2.52 5.91
CA VAL A 34 5.67 1.26 5.18
C VAL A 34 6.99 0.52 4.98
N ASN A 35 8.02 1.20 4.50
CA ASN A 35 9.36 0.67 4.30
C ASN A 35 9.97 0.12 5.60
N ARG A 36 9.84 0.85 6.71
CA ARG A 36 10.31 0.40 8.02
C ARG A 36 9.62 -0.90 8.45
N GLN A 37 8.31 -0.99 8.30
CA GLN A 37 7.54 -2.18 8.64
C GLN A 37 7.87 -3.35 7.69
N TYR A 38 8.08 -3.07 6.41
CA TYR A 38 8.52 -4.06 5.44
C TYR A 38 9.85 -4.71 5.85
N PHE A 39 10.88 -3.91 6.14
CA PHE A 39 12.17 -4.45 6.55
C PHE A 39 12.12 -5.19 7.89
N LEU A 40 11.26 -4.76 8.81
CA LEU A 40 11.04 -5.49 10.06
C LEU A 40 10.40 -6.86 9.79
N LEU A 41 9.36 -6.89 8.95
CA LEU A 41 8.67 -8.12 8.58
C LEU A 41 9.59 -9.08 7.82
N VAL A 42 10.40 -8.58 6.88
CA VAL A 42 11.40 -9.41 6.16
C VAL A 42 12.39 -10.04 7.12
N ARG A 43 12.89 -9.29 8.12
CA ARG A 43 13.79 -9.84 9.15
C ARG A 43 13.10 -10.92 9.98
N LEU A 44 11.86 -10.68 10.38
CA LEU A 44 11.07 -11.65 11.16
C LEU A 44 10.86 -12.94 10.35
N ILE A 45 10.45 -12.82 9.08
CA ILE A 45 10.29 -13.94 8.15
C ILE A 45 11.59 -14.75 8.05
N ARG A 46 12.72 -14.09 7.86
CA ARG A 46 14.02 -14.78 7.80
C ARG A 46 14.36 -15.49 9.11
N SER A 47 14.03 -14.89 10.24
CA SER A 47 14.25 -15.51 11.55
C SER A 47 13.39 -16.76 11.75
N THR A 48 12.16 -16.79 11.26
CA THR A 48 11.30 -17.99 11.34
C THR A 48 11.81 -19.14 10.45
N LEU A 49 12.49 -18.85 9.35
CA LEU A 49 13.12 -19.86 8.50
C LEU A 49 14.33 -20.50 9.17
N VAL A 50 15.04 -19.77 10.01
CA VAL A 50 16.25 -20.26 10.70
C VAL A 50 15.91 -20.91 12.04
N ASP A 51 14.97 -20.37 12.80
CA ASP A 51 14.55 -20.88 14.10
C ASP A 51 13.11 -21.43 14.04
N LYS A 52 13.00 -22.77 14.01
CA LYS A 52 11.70 -23.45 13.99
C LYS A 52 10.85 -23.20 15.24
N ARG A 53 11.46 -22.87 16.38
CA ARG A 53 10.71 -22.54 17.60
C ARG A 53 9.94 -21.24 17.41
N LEU A 54 10.52 -20.29 16.70
CA LEU A 54 9.87 -19.02 16.37
C LEU A 54 8.71 -19.24 15.40
N ALA A 55 8.90 -20.05 14.35
CA ALA A 55 7.83 -20.41 13.42
C ALA A 55 6.66 -21.09 14.14
N ASN A 56 6.95 -22.04 15.04
CA ASN A 56 5.94 -22.72 15.84
C ASN A 56 5.21 -21.78 16.80
N ALA A 57 5.91 -20.80 17.39
CA ALA A 57 5.31 -19.81 18.28
C ALA A 57 4.27 -18.93 17.55
N PHE A 58 4.49 -18.67 16.25
CA PHE A 58 3.55 -17.95 15.39
C PHE A 58 2.56 -18.88 14.66
N ASN A 59 2.64 -20.19 14.87
CA ASN A 59 1.84 -21.19 14.17
C ASN A 59 1.93 -21.07 12.63
N LEU A 60 3.15 -20.88 12.13
CA LEU A 60 3.43 -20.68 10.70
C LEU A 60 4.06 -21.93 10.10
N GLU A 61 3.53 -22.35 8.96
CA GLU A 61 4.16 -23.32 8.07
C GLU A 61 5.09 -22.62 7.06
N ASN A 62 5.94 -23.39 6.40
CA ASN A 62 6.87 -22.82 5.41
C ASN A 62 6.16 -22.09 4.27
N ILE A 63 4.99 -22.59 3.87
CA ILE A 63 4.18 -21.95 2.82
C ILE A 63 3.64 -20.61 3.27
N ASP A 64 3.18 -20.51 4.52
CA ASP A 64 2.68 -19.23 5.07
C ASP A 64 3.79 -18.18 5.08
N VAL A 65 5.00 -18.59 5.47
CA VAL A 65 6.18 -17.71 5.50
C VAL A 65 6.48 -17.15 4.10
N LEU A 66 6.36 -18.00 3.06
CA LEU A 66 6.52 -17.57 1.68
C LEU A 66 5.43 -16.59 1.26
N ASP A 67 4.18 -16.89 1.55
CA ASP A 67 3.02 -16.06 1.20
C ASP A 67 3.10 -14.69 1.89
N TYR A 68 3.46 -14.63 3.17
CA TYR A 68 3.71 -13.36 3.86
C TYR A 68 4.86 -12.57 3.24
N ARG A 69 5.89 -13.23 2.75
CA ARG A 69 7.01 -12.56 2.07
C ARG A 69 6.56 -11.90 0.76
N VAL A 70 5.75 -12.60 -0.03
CA VAL A 70 5.17 -12.08 -1.28
C VAL A 70 4.21 -10.93 -0.98
N ALA A 71 3.29 -11.10 -0.02
CA ALA A 71 2.35 -10.06 0.37
C ALA A 71 3.06 -8.78 0.86
N ALA A 72 4.11 -8.92 1.67
CA ALA A 72 4.91 -7.80 2.15
C ALA A 72 5.56 -7.02 1.00
N ASN A 73 6.11 -7.73 0.00
CA ASN A 73 6.73 -7.12 -1.17
C ASN A 73 5.70 -6.35 -2.03
N LEU A 74 4.52 -6.93 -2.21
CA LEU A 74 3.44 -6.28 -2.97
C LEU A 74 2.94 -5.01 -2.27
N LEU A 75 2.85 -5.02 -0.95
CA LEU A 75 2.43 -3.85 -0.17
C LEU A 75 3.47 -2.72 -0.20
N GLU A 76 4.75 -3.08 -0.17
CA GLU A 76 5.83 -2.09 -0.30
C GLU A 76 5.84 -1.47 -1.70
N ASN A 77 5.80 -2.27 -2.75
CA ASN A 77 5.70 -1.78 -4.12
C ASN A 77 4.44 -0.90 -4.34
N THR A 78 3.35 -1.20 -3.64
CA THR A 78 2.14 -0.37 -3.66
C THR A 78 2.41 0.99 -3.03
N GLY A 79 3.10 1.05 -1.91
CA GLY A 79 3.52 2.30 -1.27
C GLY A 79 4.35 3.17 -2.21
N ASP A 80 5.39 2.61 -2.80
CA ASP A 80 6.25 3.29 -3.79
C ASP A 80 5.44 3.86 -4.96
N SER A 81 4.54 3.05 -5.54
CA SER A 81 3.69 3.47 -6.65
C SER A 81 2.74 4.62 -6.29
N ILE A 82 2.25 4.64 -5.04
CA ILE A 82 1.40 5.74 -4.54
C ILE A 82 2.22 7.03 -4.39
N VAL A 83 3.46 6.95 -3.94
CA VAL A 83 4.35 8.12 -3.87
C VAL A 83 4.61 8.68 -5.28
N GLU A 84 4.95 7.83 -6.25
CA GLU A 84 5.14 8.25 -7.64
C GLU A 84 3.87 8.91 -8.21
N LEU A 85 2.70 8.31 -7.96
CA LEU A 85 1.42 8.89 -8.36
C LEU A 85 1.18 10.25 -7.72
N SER A 86 1.48 10.40 -6.43
CA SER A 86 1.31 11.65 -5.70
C SER A 86 2.21 12.77 -6.23
N ASP A 87 3.45 12.44 -6.56
CA ASP A 87 4.39 13.38 -7.17
C ASP A 87 3.93 13.82 -8.56
N PHE A 88 3.40 12.89 -9.35
CA PHE A 88 2.80 13.20 -10.63
C PHE A 88 1.60 14.14 -10.49
N ILE A 89 0.68 13.86 -9.57
CA ILE A 89 -0.49 14.71 -9.30
C ILE A 89 -0.06 16.09 -8.82
N TYR A 90 0.91 16.15 -7.91
CA TYR A 90 1.40 17.42 -7.36
C TYR A 90 1.98 18.33 -8.45
N ASN A 91 2.74 17.76 -9.37
CA ASN A 91 3.40 18.49 -10.45
C ASN A 91 2.51 18.71 -11.69
N SER A 92 1.32 18.08 -11.76
CA SER A 92 0.43 18.20 -12.89
C SER A 92 -0.38 19.49 -12.86
N SER A 93 -0.58 20.09 -14.06
CA SER A 93 -1.48 21.23 -14.29
C SER A 93 -2.60 20.75 -15.21
N LEU A 94 -3.60 20.05 -14.65
CA LEU A 94 -4.73 19.54 -15.42
C LEU A 94 -5.82 20.60 -15.53
N SER A 95 -6.46 20.70 -16.73
CA SER A 95 -7.66 21.51 -16.91
C SER A 95 -8.86 20.86 -16.21
N LYS A 96 -9.88 21.68 -15.87
CA LYS A 96 -11.14 21.16 -15.26
C LYS A 96 -11.80 20.05 -16.08
N GLU A 97 -11.65 20.10 -17.39
CA GLU A 97 -12.23 19.10 -18.30
C GLU A 97 -11.45 17.79 -18.29
N GLN A 98 -10.12 17.88 -18.21
CA GLN A 98 -9.25 16.72 -18.01
C GLN A 98 -9.49 16.06 -16.64
N TYR A 99 -9.65 16.85 -15.58
CA TYR A 99 -10.01 16.37 -14.26
C TYR A 99 -11.31 15.55 -14.27
N LYS A 100 -12.37 16.04 -14.96
CA LYS A 100 -13.64 15.32 -15.06
C LYS A 100 -13.52 13.98 -15.77
N LYS A 101 -12.71 13.89 -16.83
CA LYS A 101 -12.49 12.64 -17.56
C LYS A 101 -11.69 11.62 -16.72
N ILE A 102 -10.66 12.09 -16.04
CA ILE A 102 -9.82 11.25 -15.18
C ILE A 102 -10.59 10.81 -13.94
N HIS A 103 -11.42 11.69 -13.36
CA HIS A 103 -12.21 11.41 -12.17
C HIS A 103 -13.09 10.16 -12.31
N ALA A 104 -13.78 9.98 -13.44
CA ALA A 104 -14.63 8.81 -13.66
C ALA A 104 -13.79 7.51 -13.66
N VAL A 105 -12.64 7.51 -14.36
CA VAL A 105 -11.75 6.36 -14.43
C VAL A 105 -11.10 6.07 -13.08
N VAL A 106 -10.62 7.09 -12.39
CA VAL A 106 -9.99 6.95 -11.06
C VAL A 106 -10.96 6.44 -10.03
N LYS A 107 -12.24 6.88 -10.07
CA LYS A 107 -13.27 6.39 -9.16
C LYS A 107 -13.52 4.88 -9.32
N ASP A 108 -13.57 4.38 -10.56
CA ASP A 108 -13.74 2.96 -10.83
C ASP A 108 -12.51 2.15 -10.38
N PHE A 109 -11.31 2.70 -10.61
CA PHE A 109 -10.05 2.12 -10.13
C PHE A 109 -9.96 2.06 -8.61
N ASN A 110 -10.41 3.12 -7.93
CA ASN A 110 -10.46 3.16 -6.47
C ASN A 110 -11.32 2.04 -5.90
N GLN A 111 -12.52 1.88 -6.44
CA GLN A 111 -13.43 0.83 -5.98
C GLN A 111 -12.82 -0.56 -6.15
N LEU A 112 -12.12 -0.78 -7.26
CA LEU A 112 -11.43 -2.05 -7.52
C LEU A 112 -10.26 -2.27 -6.56
N ALA A 113 -9.43 -1.25 -6.34
CA ALA A 113 -8.28 -1.32 -5.45
C ALA A 113 -8.70 -1.51 -3.98
N GLU A 114 -9.73 -0.79 -3.51
CA GLU A 114 -10.31 -0.98 -2.17
C GLU A 114 -10.79 -2.42 -1.98
N ASN A 115 -11.51 -2.98 -2.96
CA ASN A 115 -11.98 -4.35 -2.89
C ASN A 115 -10.82 -5.35 -2.82
N GLN A 116 -9.76 -5.15 -3.59
CA GLN A 116 -8.58 -6.01 -3.57
C GLN A 116 -7.81 -5.92 -2.25
N LEU A 117 -7.65 -4.71 -1.71
CA LEU A 117 -7.00 -4.51 -0.42
C LEU A 117 -7.81 -5.09 0.74
N MET A 118 -9.14 -4.98 0.71
CA MET A 118 -10.02 -5.65 1.68
C MET A 118 -9.91 -7.17 1.60
N LEU A 119 -9.85 -7.75 0.40
CA LEU A 119 -9.64 -9.20 0.22
C LEU A 119 -8.29 -9.63 0.77
N LEU A 120 -7.22 -8.89 0.51
CA LEU A 120 -5.90 -9.17 1.04
C LEU A 120 -5.89 -9.07 2.58
N GLN A 121 -6.53 -8.06 3.16
CA GLN A 121 -6.63 -7.89 4.60
C GLN A 121 -7.40 -9.05 5.24
N ASN A 122 -8.51 -9.49 4.65
CA ASN A 122 -9.27 -10.65 5.10
C ASN A 122 -8.46 -11.96 5.03
N LEU A 123 -7.58 -12.11 4.05
CA LEU A 123 -6.66 -13.25 3.96
C LEU A 123 -5.58 -13.22 5.04
N ILE A 124 -5.10 -12.05 5.42
CA ILE A 124 -4.07 -11.89 6.47
C ILE A 124 -4.68 -12.07 7.87
N ASP A 125 -5.92 -11.62 8.09
CA ASP A 125 -6.62 -11.74 9.38
C ASP A 125 -7.13 -13.18 9.68
N PHE A 126 -6.95 -14.08 8.73
CA PHE A 126 -7.20 -15.50 8.89
C PHE A 126 -6.00 -16.20 9.56
#